data_b198e341dc66560db58fbb918536e319
#
_entry.id   b198e341dc66560db58fbb918536e319
#
_cell.length_a   1.000
_cell.length_b   1.000
_cell.length_c   1.000
_cell.angle_alpha   90.00
_cell.angle_beta   90.00
_cell.angle_gamma   90.00
#
_symmetry.space_group_name_H-M   'P 1'
#
loop_
_entity.id
_entity.type
_entity.pdbx_description
1 polymer ?
#
loop_
_entity_poly.entity_id
_entity_poly.type
_entity_poly.pdbx_seq_one_letter_code
_entity_poly.pdbx_strand_id
1 'polypeptide(L)'
;MNPFSTAKSLMNTALNFLPQPLQQTVSQKTEAFSFGDAVPVLDGNDLSNYMQCWFNGRWYEPQVSLEGLSKSWKSTPYLSSGIIFKRNFLANLFVPHPRMSRQSFEQVGLDFIWCGNTYVEDVRSRLNNTIEFKPALAKYTRAGENKGQYFYLDQGHRGYIEHEFPQDRICQIRETDVDQEIYGTPEYISALQSAWLNESATLFRRKYYNNGSHAGFILYVNDPASDPNDITALRTALKESKGPGNFRNLFYYSPNGKKDGIQVIPTSEIAAKDDFTNIKSITRDDTLAALRIPPQLMGIVPSNAGGFGDIKSATEVFYHNEIVPLQSRLLQ
;
A
#
# COMPACT_ATOMS: atom_id res chain seq x y z
N MET A 1 88.26 0.73 15.21
CA MET A 1 87.08 0.82 14.33
C MET A 1 86.96 -0.49 13.55
N ASN A 2 85.89 -1.21 13.74
CA ASN A 2 85.78 -2.61 13.29
C ASN A 2 85.16 -2.61 11.89
N PRO A 3 85.81 -3.09 10.84
CA PRO A 3 85.39 -3.02 9.43
C PRO A 3 84.15 -3.82 9.12
N PHE A 4 83.74 -4.70 10.04
CA PHE A 4 82.55 -5.54 9.84
C PHE A 4 81.20 -4.85 10.08
N SER A 5 81.22 -3.68 10.75
CA SER A 5 79.98 -2.93 11.00
C SER A 5 79.45 -2.15 9.78
N THR A 6 80.37 -1.73 8.91
CA THR A 6 80.06 -0.93 7.73
C THR A 6 79.47 -1.82 6.59
N ALA A 7 79.95 -3.02 6.49
CA ALA A 7 79.42 -4.01 5.48
C ALA A 7 78.00 -4.45 5.78
N LYS A 8 77.64 -4.61 7.06
CA LYS A 8 76.27 -5.00 7.45
C LYS A 8 75.23 -3.88 7.24
N SER A 9 75.68 -2.63 7.36
CA SER A 9 74.86 -1.46 7.10
C SER A 9 74.54 -1.31 5.60
N LEU A 10 75.57 -1.48 4.75
CA LEU A 10 75.38 -1.40 3.30
C LEU A 10 74.54 -2.54 2.73
N MET A 11 74.63 -3.73 3.31
CA MET A 11 73.86 -4.90 2.87
C MET A 11 72.37 -4.77 3.25
N ASN A 12 72.05 -4.18 4.40
CA ASN A 12 70.67 -3.89 4.77
C ASN A 12 70.04 -2.77 3.96
N THR A 13 70.83 -1.83 3.46
CA THR A 13 70.34 -0.72 2.61
C THR A 13 70.09 -1.23 1.17
N ALA A 14 70.84 -2.19 0.70
CA ALA A 14 70.66 -2.81 -0.64
C ALA A 14 69.45 -3.76 -0.70
N LEU A 15 69.10 -4.40 0.42
CA LEU A 15 67.91 -5.28 0.51
C LEU A 15 66.58 -4.53 0.50
N ASN A 16 66.59 -3.24 0.82
CA ASN A 16 65.38 -2.40 0.81
C ASN A 16 65.03 -1.85 -0.59
N PHE A 17 65.89 -2.10 -1.62
CA PHE A 17 65.64 -1.68 -3.01
C PHE A 17 65.19 -2.84 -3.94
N LEU A 18 65.02 -4.04 -3.42
CA LEU A 18 64.37 -5.11 -4.20
C LEU A 18 62.85 -4.86 -4.21
N PRO A 19 62.20 -4.82 -5.37
CA PRO A 19 60.77 -4.71 -5.43
C PRO A 19 60.17 -5.93 -4.72
N GLN A 20 59.48 -5.67 -3.61
CA GLN A 20 58.67 -6.69 -2.95
C GLN A 20 57.66 -7.25 -3.95
N PRO A 21 57.50 -8.57 -4.06
CA PRO A 21 56.45 -9.12 -4.90
C PRO A 21 55.13 -8.55 -4.38
N LEU A 22 54.44 -7.85 -5.26
CA LEU A 22 53.09 -7.40 -5.04
C LEU A 22 52.25 -8.63 -4.64
N GLN A 23 52.09 -8.83 -3.35
CA GLN A 23 51.00 -9.67 -2.85
C GLN A 23 49.73 -9.00 -3.33
N GLN A 24 49.23 -9.39 -4.48
CA GLN A 24 47.85 -9.14 -4.86
C GLN A 24 47.00 -9.86 -3.82
N THR A 25 46.62 -9.11 -2.76
CA THR A 25 45.46 -9.48 -1.95
C THR A 25 44.28 -9.46 -2.91
N VAL A 26 43.96 -10.64 -3.45
CA VAL A 26 42.70 -10.88 -4.11
C VAL A 26 41.63 -10.64 -3.00
N SER A 27 41.17 -9.39 -2.92
CA SER A 27 40.01 -9.05 -2.14
C SER A 27 38.86 -9.88 -2.74
N GLN A 28 38.50 -10.96 -2.08
CA GLN A 28 37.28 -11.70 -2.39
C GLN A 28 36.12 -10.73 -2.12
N LYS A 29 35.72 -9.97 -3.12
CA LYS A 29 34.48 -9.21 -3.10
C LYS A 29 33.34 -10.19 -3.16
N THR A 30 32.75 -10.46 -2.00
CA THR A 30 31.45 -11.13 -1.96
C THR A 30 30.41 -10.15 -2.48
N GLU A 31 29.88 -10.37 -3.68
CA GLU A 31 28.78 -9.57 -4.21
C GLU A 31 27.45 -10.25 -3.89
N ALA A 32 26.66 -9.60 -3.04
CA ALA A 32 25.26 -9.96 -2.83
C ALA A 32 24.38 -8.99 -3.59
N PHE A 33 23.38 -9.49 -4.32
CA PHE A 33 22.38 -8.65 -4.98
C PHE A 33 20.98 -9.23 -4.77
N SER A 34 20.02 -8.36 -4.57
CA SER A 34 18.61 -8.71 -4.47
C SER A 34 17.85 -8.27 -5.73
N PHE A 35 16.76 -8.98 -6.05
CA PHE A 35 16.00 -8.74 -7.28
C PHE A 35 14.84 -7.78 -7.05
N GLY A 36 15.09 -6.66 -6.43
CA GLY A 36 14.09 -5.62 -6.19
C GLY A 36 12.95 -6.08 -5.25
N ASP A 37 12.62 -5.27 -4.29
CA ASP A 37 11.57 -5.61 -3.32
C ASP A 37 10.17 -5.32 -3.87
N ALA A 38 9.19 -6.15 -3.47
CA ALA A 38 7.79 -5.81 -3.70
C ALA A 38 7.44 -4.62 -2.81
N VAL A 39 7.18 -3.47 -3.44
CA VAL A 39 6.81 -2.26 -2.72
C VAL A 39 5.29 -2.23 -2.59
N PRO A 40 4.72 -2.15 -1.38
CA PRO A 40 3.29 -1.91 -1.16
C PRO A 40 2.86 -0.61 -1.84
N VAL A 41 1.58 -0.49 -2.19
CA VAL A 41 1.02 0.77 -2.72
C VAL A 41 1.10 1.89 -1.68
N LEU A 42 1.10 1.51 -0.40
CA LEU A 42 1.31 2.41 0.74
C LEU A 42 2.35 1.83 1.69
N ASP A 43 3.21 2.70 2.20
CA ASP A 43 3.97 2.40 3.40
C ASP A 43 3.00 2.46 4.59
N GLY A 44 2.90 1.35 5.35
CA GLY A 44 2.04 1.25 6.54
C GLY A 44 2.33 2.33 7.60
N ASN A 45 3.49 2.97 7.53
CA ASN A 45 3.88 4.08 8.38
C ASN A 45 3.02 5.34 8.19
N ASP A 46 2.40 5.52 7.01
CA ASP A 46 1.57 6.70 6.73
C ASP A 46 0.29 6.77 7.59
N LEU A 47 -0.12 5.63 8.17
CA LEU A 47 -1.33 5.53 9.00
C LEU A 47 -1.04 5.06 10.44
N SER A 48 0.17 4.58 10.73
CA SER A 48 0.55 4.14 12.08
C SER A 48 0.78 5.30 13.06
N ASN A 49 1.00 6.50 12.55
CA ASN A 49 1.07 7.73 13.34
C ASN A 49 -0.35 8.26 13.61
N TYR A 50 -1.11 7.51 14.39
CA TYR A 50 -2.42 7.93 14.88
C TYR A 50 -2.22 9.06 15.89
N MET A 51 -2.20 10.29 15.39
CA MET A 51 -2.12 11.49 16.20
C MET A 51 -3.50 12.10 16.36
N GLN A 52 -3.76 12.67 17.53
CA GLN A 52 -4.92 13.52 17.71
C GLN A 52 -4.91 14.67 16.69
N CYS A 53 -6.10 15.11 16.29
CA CYS A 53 -6.26 16.30 15.47
C CYS A 53 -5.46 17.47 16.06
N TRP A 54 -4.61 18.12 15.26
CA TRP A 54 -3.78 19.23 15.71
C TRP A 54 -4.04 20.49 14.89
N PHE A 55 -4.01 21.64 15.56
CA PHE A 55 -4.21 22.94 14.93
C PHE A 55 -2.89 23.48 14.39
N ASN A 56 -2.83 23.78 13.08
CA ASN A 56 -1.62 24.29 12.43
C ASN A 56 -1.50 25.82 12.43
N GLY A 57 -2.38 26.52 13.15
CA GLY A 57 -2.47 27.98 13.19
C GLY A 57 -3.53 28.55 12.24
N ARG A 58 -4.17 27.74 11.41
CA ARG A 58 -5.21 28.16 10.47
C ARG A 58 -6.41 27.19 10.42
N TRP A 59 -6.13 25.89 10.35
CA TRP A 59 -7.13 24.83 10.41
C TRP A 59 -6.63 23.64 11.20
N TYR A 60 -7.53 22.73 11.50
CA TYR A 60 -7.19 21.45 12.10
C TYR A 60 -6.78 20.44 11.05
N GLU A 61 -5.63 19.81 11.24
CA GLU A 61 -5.22 18.67 10.42
C GLU A 61 -5.87 17.40 10.98
N PRO A 62 -6.41 16.53 10.09
CA PRO A 62 -7.01 15.28 10.53
C PRO A 62 -5.96 14.34 11.13
N GLN A 63 -6.38 13.54 12.10
CA GLN A 63 -5.56 12.55 12.80
C GLN A 63 -4.94 11.51 11.87
N VAL A 64 -5.66 11.16 10.81
CA VAL A 64 -5.23 10.21 9.79
C VAL A 64 -4.96 10.98 8.51
N SER A 65 -3.82 10.72 7.87
CA SER A 65 -3.52 11.32 6.58
C SER A 65 -4.61 10.98 5.56
N LEU A 66 -5.37 11.99 5.10
CA LEU A 66 -6.40 11.78 4.08
C LEU A 66 -5.80 11.35 2.75
N GLU A 67 -4.54 11.72 2.48
CA GLU A 67 -3.83 11.23 1.30
C GLU A 67 -3.50 9.74 1.43
N GLY A 68 -2.93 9.33 2.56
CA GLY A 68 -2.68 7.92 2.88
C GLY A 68 -3.97 7.11 2.82
N LEU A 69 -5.03 7.57 3.46
CA LEU A 69 -6.34 6.91 3.46
C LEU A 69 -6.95 6.81 2.05
N SER A 70 -6.81 7.86 1.22
CA SER A 70 -7.30 7.86 -0.17
C SER A 70 -6.58 6.86 -1.09
N LYS A 71 -5.41 6.41 -0.72
CA LYS A 71 -4.67 5.33 -1.38
C LYS A 71 -5.04 3.96 -0.78
N SER A 72 -5.11 3.89 0.56
CA SER A 72 -5.36 2.64 1.31
C SER A 72 -6.68 1.96 0.96
N TRP A 73 -7.77 2.69 0.78
CA TRP A 73 -9.05 2.06 0.45
C TRP A 73 -9.05 1.33 -0.91
N LYS A 74 -8.04 1.61 -1.76
CA LYS A 74 -7.81 0.96 -3.05
C LYS A 74 -6.78 -0.18 -2.98
N SER A 75 -6.21 -0.47 -1.83
CA SER A 75 -5.15 -1.48 -1.68
C SER A 75 -5.62 -2.88 -2.01
N THR A 76 -6.88 -3.20 -1.72
CA THR A 76 -7.46 -4.50 -2.04
C THR A 76 -8.76 -4.40 -2.81
N PRO A 77 -9.08 -5.40 -3.68
CA PRO A 77 -10.35 -5.43 -4.37
C PRO A 77 -11.54 -5.57 -3.41
N TYR A 78 -11.37 -6.21 -2.26
CA TYR A 78 -12.45 -6.42 -1.29
C TYR A 78 -12.84 -5.13 -0.60
N LEU A 79 -11.88 -4.32 -0.17
CA LEU A 79 -12.14 -3.03 0.46
C LEU A 79 -12.74 -2.03 -0.52
N SER A 80 -12.12 -1.88 -1.70
CA SER A 80 -12.61 -0.95 -2.72
C SER A 80 -14.00 -1.33 -3.25
N SER A 81 -14.23 -2.60 -3.57
CA SER A 81 -15.54 -3.08 -4.02
C SER A 81 -16.60 -2.94 -2.92
N GLY A 82 -16.26 -3.21 -1.67
CA GLY A 82 -17.18 -3.06 -0.54
C GLY A 82 -17.62 -1.61 -0.33
N ILE A 83 -16.69 -0.67 -0.36
CA ILE A 83 -17.00 0.77 -0.26
C ILE A 83 -17.89 1.21 -1.43
N ILE A 84 -17.54 0.81 -2.66
CA ILE A 84 -18.34 1.13 -3.85
C ILE A 84 -19.73 0.47 -3.76
N PHE A 85 -19.83 -0.76 -3.26
CA PHE A 85 -21.10 -1.46 -3.09
C PHE A 85 -22.03 -0.71 -2.12
N LYS A 86 -21.54 -0.32 -0.93
CA LYS A 86 -22.32 0.50 0.03
C LYS A 86 -22.78 1.82 -0.60
N ARG A 87 -21.87 2.54 -1.29
CA ARG A 87 -22.20 3.78 -2.00
C ARG A 87 -23.29 3.56 -3.05
N ASN A 88 -23.15 2.54 -3.89
CA ASN A 88 -24.13 2.26 -4.95
C ASN A 88 -25.49 1.88 -4.38
N PHE A 89 -25.50 1.08 -3.30
CA PHE A 89 -26.75 0.71 -2.63
C PHE A 89 -27.45 1.93 -2.07
N LEU A 90 -26.70 2.82 -1.39
CA LEU A 90 -27.19 4.07 -0.84
C LEU A 90 -27.72 5.01 -1.94
N ALA A 91 -26.95 5.20 -3.02
CA ALA A 91 -27.31 6.08 -4.12
C ALA A 91 -28.50 5.59 -4.95
N ASN A 92 -28.69 4.27 -5.03
CA ASN A 92 -29.85 3.70 -5.72
C ASN A 92 -31.18 4.03 -5.02
N LEU A 93 -31.16 4.19 -3.72
CA LEU A 93 -32.32 4.57 -2.91
C LEU A 93 -32.57 6.08 -2.88
N PHE A 94 -31.64 6.88 -3.35
CA PHE A 94 -31.76 8.34 -3.39
C PHE A 94 -32.71 8.80 -4.46
N VAL A 95 -33.73 9.57 -4.08
CA VAL A 95 -34.61 10.27 -5.00
C VAL A 95 -33.97 11.61 -5.34
N PRO A 96 -33.61 11.87 -6.62
CA PRO A 96 -32.96 13.13 -7.00
C PRO A 96 -33.82 14.34 -6.64
N HIS A 97 -33.15 15.35 -6.10
CA HIS A 97 -33.78 16.62 -5.76
C HIS A 97 -33.35 17.70 -6.78
N PRO A 98 -34.19 18.71 -7.10
CA PRO A 98 -33.78 19.79 -8.04
C PRO A 98 -32.48 20.50 -7.70
N ARG A 99 -32.07 20.51 -6.43
CA ARG A 99 -30.84 21.14 -5.94
C ARG A 99 -29.70 20.16 -5.66
N MET A 100 -29.93 18.85 -5.80
CA MET A 100 -28.91 17.82 -5.58
C MET A 100 -29.11 16.68 -6.57
N SER A 101 -28.16 16.51 -7.49
CA SER A 101 -28.16 15.41 -8.44
C SER A 101 -27.82 14.08 -7.76
N ARG A 102 -28.18 12.95 -8.40
CA ARG A 102 -27.75 11.63 -7.93
C ARG A 102 -26.21 11.54 -7.86
N GLN A 103 -25.51 12.09 -8.84
CA GLN A 103 -24.05 12.08 -8.87
C GLN A 103 -23.45 12.87 -7.71
N SER A 104 -24.03 14.02 -7.35
CA SER A 104 -23.62 14.79 -6.16
C SER A 104 -23.82 13.98 -4.88
N PHE A 105 -24.97 13.29 -4.76
CA PHE A 105 -25.23 12.44 -3.60
C PHE A 105 -24.31 11.21 -3.54
N GLU A 106 -23.95 10.62 -4.69
CA GLU A 106 -22.95 9.53 -4.76
C GLU A 106 -21.59 9.99 -4.20
N GLN A 107 -21.17 11.22 -4.50
CA GLN A 107 -19.94 11.78 -3.96
C GLN A 107 -20.05 12.00 -2.44
N VAL A 108 -21.16 12.54 -1.95
CA VAL A 108 -21.43 12.72 -0.52
C VAL A 108 -21.35 11.37 0.21
N GLY A 109 -22.04 10.35 -0.31
CA GLY A 109 -22.01 9.01 0.29
C GLY A 109 -20.65 8.34 0.22
N LEU A 110 -19.92 8.52 -0.91
CA LEU A 110 -18.56 8.00 -1.04
C LEU A 110 -17.63 8.63 -0.01
N ASP A 111 -17.62 9.97 0.10
CA ASP A 111 -16.75 10.69 1.04
C ASP A 111 -17.04 10.28 2.48
N PHE A 112 -18.30 10.14 2.84
CA PHE A 112 -18.67 9.67 4.17
C PHE A 112 -18.14 8.25 4.46
N ILE A 113 -18.29 7.32 3.53
CA ILE A 113 -17.90 5.92 3.74
C ILE A 113 -16.38 5.75 3.77
N TRP A 114 -15.62 6.44 2.85
CA TRP A 114 -14.17 6.19 2.77
C TRP A 114 -13.34 6.98 3.78
N CYS A 115 -13.81 8.12 4.28
CA CYS A 115 -13.03 8.92 5.24
C CYS A 115 -13.79 9.29 6.52
N GLY A 116 -15.02 8.86 6.68
CA GLY A 116 -15.84 9.20 7.84
C GLY A 116 -16.31 10.66 7.87
N ASN A 117 -16.11 11.42 6.81
CA ASN A 117 -16.49 12.82 6.70
C ASN A 117 -17.02 13.12 5.32
N THR A 118 -18.05 13.95 5.25
CA THR A 118 -18.50 14.53 3.99
C THR A 118 -18.91 15.98 4.19
N TYR A 119 -18.77 16.78 3.16
CA TYR A 119 -19.02 18.20 3.18
C TYR A 119 -19.95 18.59 2.04
N VAL A 120 -20.97 19.38 2.36
CA VAL A 120 -21.95 19.87 1.39
C VAL A 120 -22.00 21.38 1.45
N GLU A 121 -21.68 22.03 0.35
CA GLU A 121 -21.77 23.47 0.19
C GLU A 121 -23.16 23.87 -0.28
N ASP A 122 -23.77 24.84 0.44
CA ASP A 122 -24.98 25.54 0.01
C ASP A 122 -24.61 26.69 -0.94
N VAL A 123 -24.62 26.39 -2.22
CA VAL A 123 -24.37 27.39 -3.26
C VAL A 123 -25.61 28.28 -3.42
N ARG A 124 -25.44 29.60 -3.20
CA ARG A 124 -26.55 30.55 -3.24
C ARG A 124 -26.40 31.58 -4.34
N SER A 125 -27.54 32.08 -4.80
CA SER A 125 -27.64 33.21 -5.72
C SER A 125 -27.24 34.53 -5.04
N ARG A 126 -27.10 35.59 -5.84
CA ARG A 126 -26.90 36.95 -5.31
C ARG A 126 -28.04 37.43 -4.40
N LEU A 127 -29.23 36.85 -4.54
CA LEU A 127 -30.41 37.12 -3.69
C LEU A 127 -30.47 36.20 -2.47
N ASN A 128 -29.39 35.51 -2.15
CA ASN A 128 -29.27 34.60 -1.02
C ASN A 128 -30.19 33.35 -1.07
N ASN A 129 -30.74 32.99 -2.21
CA ASN A 129 -31.52 31.78 -2.40
C ASN A 129 -30.61 30.62 -2.75
N THR A 130 -30.79 29.45 -2.13
CA THR A 130 -30.07 28.22 -2.45
C THR A 130 -30.37 27.80 -3.90
N ILE A 131 -29.31 27.65 -4.70
CA ILE A 131 -29.36 27.15 -6.07
C ILE A 131 -29.08 25.66 -6.11
N GLU A 132 -28.01 25.23 -5.44
CA GLU A 132 -27.49 23.87 -5.50
C GLU A 132 -26.83 23.49 -4.17
N PHE A 133 -26.92 22.21 -3.79
CA PHE A 133 -26.12 21.56 -2.80
C PHE A 133 -24.97 20.83 -3.47
N LYS A 134 -23.77 21.36 -3.34
CA LYS A 134 -22.58 20.88 -4.02
C LYS A 134 -21.67 20.13 -3.04
N PRO A 135 -21.24 18.88 -3.33
CA PRO A 135 -20.27 18.21 -2.49
C PRO A 135 -18.89 18.89 -2.62
N ALA A 136 -18.27 19.18 -1.47
CA ALA A 136 -16.88 19.58 -1.39
C ALA A 136 -16.06 18.35 -1.01
N LEU A 137 -15.05 18.00 -1.81
CA LEU A 137 -14.27 16.77 -1.62
C LEU A 137 -13.62 16.75 -0.22
N ALA A 138 -13.95 15.74 0.57
CA ALA A 138 -13.47 15.61 1.95
C ALA A 138 -11.94 15.56 2.03
N LYS A 139 -11.27 14.98 1.03
CA LYS A 139 -9.81 14.94 0.96
C LYS A 139 -9.18 16.33 1.07
N TYR A 140 -9.81 17.33 0.50
CA TYR A 140 -9.28 18.70 0.40
C TYR A 140 -9.93 19.69 1.37
N THR A 141 -10.96 19.29 2.10
CA THR A 141 -11.67 20.17 3.03
C THR A 141 -11.07 20.04 4.43
N ARG A 142 -10.91 21.20 5.10
CA ARG A 142 -10.37 21.30 6.47
C ARG A 142 -11.28 22.15 7.31
N ALA A 143 -11.45 21.76 8.59
CA ALA A 143 -12.18 22.54 9.59
C ALA A 143 -11.27 23.63 10.18
N GLY A 144 -11.75 24.86 10.25
CA GLY A 144 -11.05 25.99 10.87
C GLY A 144 -11.21 26.02 12.38
N GLU A 145 -10.63 27.04 13.02
CA GLU A 145 -10.69 27.24 14.46
C GLU A 145 -12.11 27.54 14.93
N ASN A 146 -12.84 28.33 14.17
CA ASN A 146 -14.18 28.74 14.52
C ASN A 146 -15.22 27.73 14.02
N LYS A 147 -16.27 27.52 14.83
CA LYS A 147 -17.37 26.64 14.42
C LYS A 147 -18.00 27.14 13.10
N GLY A 148 -18.14 26.23 12.14
CA GLY A 148 -18.68 26.56 10.80
C GLY A 148 -17.68 27.17 9.82
N GLN A 149 -16.41 27.32 10.23
CA GLN A 149 -15.33 27.78 9.37
C GLN A 149 -14.67 26.58 8.69
N TYR A 150 -14.57 26.62 7.36
CA TYR A 150 -13.96 25.56 6.57
C TYR A 150 -13.11 26.13 5.44
N PHE A 151 -12.06 25.39 5.10
CA PHE A 151 -11.13 25.71 4.03
C PHE A 151 -11.08 24.58 3.00
N TYR A 152 -10.98 24.94 1.73
CA TYR A 152 -10.72 24.00 0.65
C TYR A 152 -9.30 24.21 0.15
N LEU A 153 -8.52 23.13 0.13
CA LEU A 153 -7.11 23.12 -0.28
C LEU A 153 -7.01 22.61 -1.72
N ASP A 154 -7.03 23.52 -2.68
CA ASP A 154 -6.85 23.13 -4.08
C ASP A 154 -5.38 22.83 -4.39
N GLN A 155 -5.13 21.80 -5.19
CA GLN A 155 -3.78 21.44 -5.64
C GLN A 155 -3.35 22.33 -6.81
N GLY A 156 -2.69 23.44 -6.52
CA GLY A 156 -2.01 24.24 -7.53
C GLY A 156 -0.65 23.68 -7.93
N HIS A 157 -0.12 24.14 -9.08
CA HIS A 157 1.21 23.74 -9.58
C HIS A 157 2.38 24.07 -8.65
N ARG A 158 2.19 24.95 -7.65
CA ARG A 158 3.21 25.43 -6.71
C ARG A 158 2.89 25.16 -5.25
N GLY A 159 1.97 24.25 -4.97
CA GLY A 159 1.47 23.94 -3.63
C GLY A 159 -0.05 24.12 -3.56
N TYR A 160 -0.59 24.01 -2.34
CA TYR A 160 -2.02 24.19 -2.12
C TYR A 160 -2.42 25.65 -2.25
N ILE A 161 -3.49 25.90 -2.99
CA ILE A 161 -4.21 27.18 -3.01
C ILE A 161 -5.37 27.03 -2.03
N GLU A 162 -5.43 27.92 -1.08
CA GLU A 162 -6.39 27.90 -0.02
C GLU A 162 -7.60 28.77 -0.38
N HIS A 163 -8.78 28.20 -0.22
CA HIS A 163 -10.06 28.89 -0.36
C HIS A 163 -10.87 28.72 0.94
N GLU A 164 -11.19 29.83 1.60
CA GLU A 164 -12.10 29.83 2.74
C GLU A 164 -13.55 29.87 2.24
N PHE A 165 -14.37 28.92 2.71
CA PHE A 165 -15.80 28.96 2.42
C PHE A 165 -16.45 30.13 3.18
N PRO A 166 -17.44 30.81 2.58
CA PRO A 166 -18.23 31.78 3.31
C PRO A 166 -18.88 31.13 4.52
N GLN A 167 -18.97 31.86 5.63
CA GLN A 167 -19.55 31.37 6.87
C GLN A 167 -20.99 30.84 6.64
N ASP A 168 -21.34 29.74 7.32
CA ASP A 168 -22.65 29.09 7.24
C ASP A 168 -23.06 28.60 5.84
N ARG A 169 -22.07 28.37 4.95
CA ARG A 169 -22.33 27.86 3.60
C ARG A 169 -21.93 26.41 3.39
N ILE A 170 -21.24 25.83 4.34
CA ILE A 170 -20.82 24.45 4.27
C ILE A 170 -21.29 23.70 5.50
N CYS A 171 -21.80 22.51 5.29
CA CYS A 171 -22.19 21.58 6.33
C CYS A 171 -21.25 20.39 6.31
N GLN A 172 -20.72 20.01 7.47
CA GLN A 172 -19.99 18.78 7.67
C GLN A 172 -20.92 17.74 8.27
N ILE A 173 -20.98 16.56 7.66
CA ILE A 173 -21.57 15.35 8.26
C ILE A 173 -20.40 14.42 8.52
N ARG A 174 -20.25 13.96 9.77
CA ARG A 174 -19.13 13.14 10.19
C ARG A 174 -19.57 11.89 10.92
N GLU A 175 -18.77 10.85 10.83
CA GLU A 175 -18.92 9.65 11.65
C GLU A 175 -18.54 9.99 13.10
N THR A 176 -19.27 9.44 14.06
CA THR A 176 -18.96 9.64 15.47
C THR A 176 -17.77 8.79 15.89
N ASP A 177 -16.84 9.39 16.61
CA ASP A 177 -15.66 8.72 17.14
C ASP A 177 -15.51 9.07 18.62
N VAL A 178 -14.93 8.15 19.40
CA VAL A 178 -14.77 8.35 20.85
C VAL A 178 -13.66 9.34 21.18
N ASP A 179 -12.69 9.50 20.30
CA ASP A 179 -11.50 10.31 20.53
C ASP A 179 -11.48 11.60 19.69
N GLN A 180 -12.51 11.82 18.82
CA GLN A 180 -12.48 12.89 17.83
C GLN A 180 -13.74 13.75 17.86
N GLU A 181 -13.54 15.07 18.04
CA GLU A 181 -14.63 16.05 18.02
C GLU A 181 -14.76 16.79 16.70
N ILE A 182 -13.69 16.87 15.89
CA ILE A 182 -13.63 17.71 14.69
C ILE A 182 -13.83 16.87 13.42
N TYR A 183 -13.14 15.73 13.32
CA TYR A 183 -13.28 14.83 12.19
C TYR A 183 -13.86 13.49 12.63
N GLY A 184 -14.56 12.83 11.72
CA GLY A 184 -14.96 11.45 11.88
C GLY A 184 -13.88 10.50 11.37
N THR A 185 -13.94 9.26 11.83
CA THR A 185 -13.04 8.17 11.42
C THR A 185 -13.83 7.14 10.61
N PRO A 186 -13.30 6.61 9.49
CA PRO A 186 -14.04 5.62 8.72
C PRO A 186 -14.15 4.29 9.46
N GLU A 187 -15.31 3.64 9.37
CA GLU A 187 -15.63 2.40 10.09
C GLU A 187 -14.64 1.26 9.80
N TYR A 188 -14.07 1.20 8.59
CA TYR A 188 -13.15 0.13 8.18
C TYR A 188 -11.70 0.35 8.63
N ILE A 189 -11.38 1.39 9.38
CA ILE A 189 -10.00 1.69 9.79
C ILE A 189 -9.36 0.51 10.55
N SER A 190 -10.14 -0.22 11.33
CA SER A 190 -9.69 -1.42 12.04
C SER A 190 -9.25 -2.57 11.12
N ALA A 191 -9.78 -2.63 9.90
CA ALA A 191 -9.44 -3.66 8.92
C ALA A 191 -8.30 -3.27 7.97
N LEU A 192 -7.71 -2.08 8.12
CA LEU A 192 -6.63 -1.64 7.22
C LEU A 192 -5.42 -2.56 7.29
N GLN A 193 -5.08 -3.07 8.47
CA GLN A 193 -3.96 -4.03 8.61
C GLN A 193 -4.24 -5.33 7.83
N SER A 194 -5.47 -5.85 7.90
CA SER A 194 -5.89 -7.01 7.10
C SER A 194 -5.89 -6.70 5.61
N ALA A 195 -6.30 -5.49 5.20
CA ALA A 195 -6.25 -5.05 3.81
C ALA A 195 -4.80 -4.98 3.30
N TRP A 196 -3.87 -4.41 4.04
CA TRP A 196 -2.45 -4.36 3.66
C TRP A 196 -1.78 -5.73 3.66
N LEU A 197 -2.14 -6.61 4.59
CA LEU A 197 -1.68 -7.99 4.56
C LEU A 197 -2.16 -8.72 3.30
N ASN A 198 -3.41 -8.50 2.88
CA ASN A 198 -3.95 -9.02 1.63
C ASN A 198 -3.22 -8.49 0.41
N GLU A 199 -2.88 -7.19 0.39
CA GLU A 199 -2.07 -6.56 -0.64
C GLU A 199 -0.68 -7.18 -0.68
N SER A 200 0.00 -7.29 0.46
CA SER A 200 1.34 -7.87 0.60
C SER A 200 1.37 -9.32 0.09
N ALA A 201 0.37 -10.13 0.44
CA ALA A 201 0.22 -11.49 -0.08
C ALA A 201 0.04 -11.51 -1.61
N THR A 202 -0.67 -10.53 -2.18
CA THR A 202 -0.85 -10.40 -3.63
C THR A 202 0.45 -9.99 -4.31
N LEU A 203 1.20 -9.05 -3.74
CA LEU A 203 2.49 -8.58 -4.24
C LEU A 203 3.53 -9.70 -4.19
N PHE A 204 3.58 -10.44 -3.07
CA PHE A 204 4.47 -11.59 -2.94
C PHE A 204 4.14 -12.64 -4.01
N ARG A 205 2.86 -13.00 -4.18
CA ARG A 205 2.44 -13.97 -5.20
C ARG A 205 2.81 -13.50 -6.61
N ARG A 206 2.64 -12.20 -6.91
CA ARG A 206 3.06 -11.62 -8.18
C ARG A 206 4.57 -11.74 -8.39
N LYS A 207 5.37 -11.42 -7.34
CA LYS A 207 6.82 -11.57 -7.37
C LYS A 207 7.24 -13.03 -7.55
N TYR A 208 6.59 -13.96 -6.85
CA TYR A 208 6.81 -15.40 -6.98
C TYR A 208 6.60 -15.88 -8.41
N TYR A 209 5.48 -15.52 -9.04
CA TYR A 209 5.24 -15.88 -10.44
C TYR A 209 6.19 -15.19 -11.42
N ASN A 210 6.51 -13.93 -11.20
CA ASN A 210 7.48 -13.21 -12.04
C ASN A 210 8.89 -13.81 -11.96
N ASN A 211 9.24 -14.42 -10.84
CA ASN A 211 10.51 -15.12 -10.65
C ASN A 211 10.48 -16.60 -11.11
N GLY A 212 9.48 -17.00 -11.89
CA GLY A 212 9.38 -18.38 -12.40
C GLY A 212 8.91 -19.39 -11.37
N SER A 213 8.02 -18.97 -10.44
CA SER A 213 7.45 -19.81 -9.37
C SER A 213 8.48 -20.31 -8.35
N HIS A 214 9.49 -19.48 -8.05
CA HIS A 214 10.47 -19.75 -7.00
C HIS A 214 10.46 -18.61 -5.96
N ALA A 215 10.47 -18.96 -4.69
CA ALA A 215 10.62 -18.00 -3.59
C ALA A 215 11.97 -17.28 -3.61
N GLY A 216 12.91 -17.83 -4.32
CA GLY A 216 14.28 -17.42 -4.48
C GLY A 216 15.23 -18.60 -4.24
N PHE A 217 16.44 -18.46 -4.68
CA PHE A 217 17.49 -19.40 -4.40
C PHE A 217 18.81 -18.67 -4.19
N ILE A 218 19.69 -19.28 -3.44
CA ILE A 218 21.07 -18.84 -3.29
C ILE A 218 21.89 -19.66 -4.28
N LEU A 219 22.48 -19.00 -5.27
CA LEU A 219 23.44 -19.64 -6.13
C LEU A 219 24.83 -19.53 -5.49
N TYR A 220 25.32 -20.63 -4.96
CA TYR A 220 26.66 -20.71 -4.41
C TYR A 220 27.62 -21.26 -5.45
N VAL A 221 28.63 -20.47 -5.81
CA VAL A 221 29.68 -20.83 -6.78
C VAL A 221 31.00 -20.93 -6.02
N ASN A 222 31.56 -22.14 -5.95
CA ASN A 222 32.82 -22.41 -5.24
C ASN A 222 34.00 -22.62 -6.23
N ASP A 223 33.77 -22.43 -7.50
CA ASP A 223 34.85 -22.54 -8.50
C ASP A 223 35.45 -21.15 -8.72
N PRO A 224 36.77 -20.95 -8.57
CA PRO A 224 37.41 -19.69 -8.86
C PRO A 224 37.17 -19.32 -10.33
N ALA A 225 36.40 -18.30 -10.58
CA ALA A 225 36.16 -17.78 -11.91
C ALA A 225 37.50 -17.37 -12.54
N SER A 226 37.79 -17.95 -13.67
CA SER A 226 39.04 -17.66 -14.43
C SER A 226 38.97 -16.27 -15.05
N ASP A 227 37.78 -15.73 -15.28
CA ASP A 227 37.53 -14.39 -15.84
C ASP A 227 36.35 -13.71 -15.14
N PRO A 228 36.46 -12.44 -14.71
CA PRO A 228 35.35 -11.65 -14.19
C PRO A 228 34.14 -11.55 -15.15
N ASN A 229 34.38 -11.72 -16.45
CA ASN A 229 33.31 -11.71 -17.45
C ASN A 229 32.38 -12.93 -17.33
N ASP A 230 32.87 -14.08 -16.83
CA ASP A 230 32.07 -15.30 -16.64
C ASP A 230 30.99 -15.08 -15.59
N ILE A 231 31.30 -14.36 -14.50
CA ILE A 231 30.33 -14.02 -13.45
C ILE A 231 29.26 -13.08 -13.99
N THR A 232 29.65 -12.13 -14.83
CA THR A 232 28.73 -11.17 -15.46
C THR A 232 27.82 -11.86 -16.46
N ALA A 233 28.35 -12.78 -17.26
CA ALA A 233 27.60 -13.59 -18.21
C ALA A 233 26.58 -14.49 -17.51
N LEU A 234 26.98 -15.16 -16.41
CA LEU A 234 26.09 -15.99 -15.59
C LEU A 234 24.98 -15.15 -14.96
N ARG A 235 25.31 -13.96 -14.44
CA ARG A 235 24.33 -13.01 -13.89
C ARG A 235 23.32 -12.56 -14.94
N THR A 236 23.76 -12.24 -16.14
CA THR A 236 22.90 -11.81 -17.24
C THR A 236 21.98 -12.95 -17.68
N ALA A 237 22.50 -14.15 -17.86
CA ALA A 237 21.74 -15.36 -18.22
C ALA A 237 20.64 -15.66 -17.14
N LEU A 238 21.01 -15.55 -15.87
CA LEU A 238 20.04 -15.70 -14.76
C LEU A 238 18.95 -14.62 -14.75
N LYS A 239 19.28 -13.39 -15.11
CA LYS A 239 18.29 -12.32 -15.24
C LYS A 239 17.34 -12.56 -16.40
N GLU A 240 17.87 -12.99 -17.55
CA GLU A 240 17.09 -13.25 -18.76
C GLU A 240 16.23 -14.52 -18.66
N SER A 241 16.58 -15.46 -17.79
CA SER A 241 15.78 -16.67 -17.54
C SER A 241 14.55 -16.43 -16.67
N LYS A 242 14.36 -15.21 -16.13
CA LYS A 242 13.26 -14.86 -15.24
C LYS A 242 12.06 -14.30 -15.99
N GLY A 243 10.87 -14.54 -15.45
CA GLY A 243 9.61 -13.98 -15.91
C GLY A 243 8.65 -14.99 -16.51
N PRO A 244 7.35 -14.63 -16.63
CA PRO A 244 6.34 -15.47 -17.24
C PRO A 244 6.70 -15.78 -18.70
N GLY A 245 6.82 -17.05 -19.05
CA GLY A 245 7.20 -17.51 -20.39
C GLY A 245 8.70 -17.74 -20.62
N ASN A 246 9.55 -17.34 -19.69
CA ASN A 246 10.99 -17.58 -19.78
C ASN A 246 11.44 -18.82 -18.96
N PHE A 247 10.73 -19.92 -19.10
CA PHE A 247 11.13 -21.22 -18.52
C PHE A 247 12.30 -21.80 -19.30
N ARG A 248 13.45 -21.13 -19.28
CA ARG A 248 14.66 -21.61 -19.93
C ARG A 248 15.52 -22.33 -18.92
N ASN A 249 15.93 -23.58 -19.27
CA ASN A 249 16.95 -24.27 -18.50
C ASN A 249 18.26 -23.53 -18.69
N LEU A 250 18.92 -23.13 -17.62
CA LEU A 250 20.24 -22.53 -17.64
C LEU A 250 21.25 -23.66 -17.84
N PHE A 251 21.94 -23.65 -18.94
CA PHE A 251 23.11 -24.53 -19.18
C PHE A 251 24.37 -23.74 -18.88
N TYR A 252 25.15 -24.24 -17.93
CA TYR A 252 26.47 -23.70 -17.61
C TYR A 252 27.50 -24.80 -17.76
N TYR A 253 28.54 -24.52 -18.55
CA TYR A 253 29.63 -25.43 -18.78
C TYR A 253 30.95 -24.79 -18.34
N SER A 254 31.67 -25.45 -17.42
CA SER A 254 33.02 -25.08 -17.01
C SER A 254 33.96 -26.24 -17.29
N PRO A 255 34.93 -26.11 -18.21
CA PRO A 255 35.81 -27.18 -18.58
C PRO A 255 36.76 -27.66 -17.46
N ASN A 256 36.97 -26.80 -16.43
CA ASN A 256 37.83 -27.08 -15.27
C ASN A 256 37.07 -27.10 -13.97
N GLY A 257 35.71 -27.20 -14.02
CA GLY A 257 34.84 -27.13 -12.85
C GLY A 257 35.09 -28.29 -11.89
N LYS A 258 35.05 -27.98 -10.59
CA LYS A 258 35.08 -29.02 -9.54
C LYS A 258 33.70 -29.67 -9.42
N LYS A 259 33.67 -30.95 -9.01
CA LYS A 259 32.43 -31.58 -8.58
C LYS A 259 31.81 -30.74 -7.48
N ASP A 260 30.53 -30.35 -7.60
CA ASP A 260 29.81 -29.45 -6.69
C ASP A 260 30.27 -27.97 -6.71
N GLY A 261 30.92 -27.51 -7.78
CA GLY A 261 31.37 -26.12 -7.93
C GLY A 261 30.23 -25.10 -8.00
N ILE A 262 29.03 -25.52 -8.39
CA ILE A 262 27.81 -24.68 -8.40
C ILE A 262 26.72 -25.43 -7.65
N GLN A 263 26.16 -24.79 -6.60
CA GLN A 263 25.06 -25.33 -5.83
C GLN A 263 23.90 -24.34 -5.84
N VAL A 264 22.69 -24.82 -6.13
CA VAL A 264 21.45 -24.08 -6.01
C VAL A 264 20.80 -24.47 -4.69
N ILE A 265 20.80 -23.55 -3.74
CA ILE A 265 20.19 -23.74 -2.43
C ILE A 265 18.82 -23.07 -2.47
N PRO A 266 17.70 -23.83 -2.55
CA PRO A 266 16.39 -23.24 -2.50
C PRO A 266 16.14 -22.61 -1.12
N THR A 267 15.71 -21.34 -1.10
CA THR A 267 15.13 -20.76 0.10
C THR A 267 13.76 -21.37 0.28
N SER A 268 13.51 -22.02 1.41
CA SER A 268 12.41 -22.97 1.69
C SER A 268 11.07 -22.62 1.03
N GLU A 269 10.53 -23.54 0.25
CA GLU A 269 9.27 -23.42 -0.51
C GLU A 269 8.05 -23.98 0.25
N ILE A 270 8.23 -24.60 1.41
CA ILE A 270 7.32 -25.66 1.91
C ILE A 270 5.99 -25.15 2.50
N ALA A 271 5.88 -23.88 2.87
CA ALA A 271 4.65 -23.39 3.52
C ALA A 271 3.86 -22.34 2.68
N ALA A 272 4.45 -21.83 1.61
CA ALA A 272 3.97 -20.61 0.99
C ALA A 272 2.60 -20.74 0.27
N LYS A 273 2.29 -21.90 -0.30
CA LYS A 273 1.16 -22.02 -1.25
C LYS A 273 -0.19 -22.08 -0.55
N ASP A 274 -0.28 -22.81 0.54
CA ASP A 274 -1.53 -22.97 1.31
C ASP A 274 -1.77 -21.76 2.21
N ASP A 275 -0.70 -21.17 2.77
CA ASP A 275 -0.77 -19.98 3.61
C ASP A 275 -1.31 -18.76 2.86
N PHE A 276 -0.94 -18.56 1.59
CA PHE A 276 -1.43 -17.42 0.80
C PHE A 276 -2.94 -17.48 0.53
N THR A 277 -3.49 -18.66 0.30
CA THR A 277 -4.93 -18.81 0.09
C THR A 277 -5.69 -18.55 1.38
N ASN A 278 -5.18 -19.05 2.49
CA ASN A 278 -5.76 -18.83 3.81
C ASN A 278 -5.67 -17.34 4.23
N ILE A 279 -4.51 -16.70 4.07
CA ILE A 279 -4.36 -15.27 4.34
C ILE A 279 -5.35 -14.46 3.52
N LYS A 280 -5.49 -14.75 2.23
CA LYS A 280 -6.43 -14.03 1.37
C LYS A 280 -7.89 -14.22 1.76
N SER A 281 -8.29 -15.40 2.20
CA SER A 281 -9.67 -15.65 2.65
C SER A 281 -9.96 -15.01 4.00
N ILE A 282 -9.08 -15.13 4.97
CA ILE A 282 -9.24 -14.53 6.30
C ILE A 282 -9.27 -13.00 6.19
N THR A 283 -8.29 -12.40 5.52
CA THR A 283 -8.22 -10.94 5.37
C THR A 283 -9.36 -10.35 4.53
N ARG A 284 -9.91 -11.13 3.59
CA ARG A 284 -11.17 -10.80 2.90
C ARG A 284 -12.33 -10.74 3.89
N ASP A 285 -12.47 -11.76 4.71
CA ASP A 285 -13.59 -11.88 5.64
C ASP A 285 -13.51 -10.79 6.72
N ASP A 286 -12.32 -10.48 7.23
CA ASP A 286 -12.08 -9.33 8.12
C ASP A 286 -12.50 -8.01 7.48
N THR A 287 -12.12 -7.79 6.21
CA THR A 287 -12.45 -6.56 5.48
C THR A 287 -13.95 -6.42 5.27
N LEU A 288 -14.64 -7.51 4.90
CA LEU A 288 -16.10 -7.50 4.71
C LEU A 288 -16.84 -7.35 6.04
N ALA A 289 -16.34 -7.96 7.12
CA ALA A 289 -16.88 -7.82 8.46
C ALA A 289 -16.78 -6.38 8.95
N ALA A 290 -15.64 -5.70 8.74
CA ALA A 290 -15.46 -4.28 9.10
C ALA A 290 -16.39 -3.35 8.31
N LEU A 291 -16.72 -3.70 7.06
CA LEU A 291 -17.72 -3.00 6.27
C LEU A 291 -19.16 -3.46 6.55
N ARG A 292 -19.34 -4.49 7.39
CA ARG A 292 -20.63 -5.12 7.73
C ARG A 292 -21.39 -5.62 6.50
N ILE A 293 -20.68 -6.06 5.45
CA ILE A 293 -21.26 -6.55 4.22
C ILE A 293 -21.29 -8.08 4.23
N PRO A 294 -22.46 -8.71 4.14
CA PRO A 294 -22.55 -10.16 3.98
C PRO A 294 -21.79 -10.62 2.72
N PRO A 295 -20.89 -11.62 2.80
CA PRO A 295 -20.10 -12.10 1.66
C PRO A 295 -20.93 -12.47 0.44
N GLN A 296 -22.15 -13.00 0.65
CA GLN A 296 -23.08 -13.40 -0.40
C GLN A 296 -23.45 -12.23 -1.32
N LEU A 297 -23.58 -11.01 -0.77
CA LEU A 297 -23.91 -9.81 -1.54
C LEU A 297 -22.75 -9.34 -2.43
N MET A 298 -21.54 -9.81 -2.14
CA MET A 298 -20.34 -9.58 -2.96
C MET A 298 -20.07 -10.71 -3.96
N GLY A 299 -21.00 -11.66 -4.11
CA GLY A 299 -20.84 -12.82 -4.99
C GLY A 299 -19.86 -13.88 -4.46
N ILE A 300 -19.59 -13.87 -3.15
CA ILE A 300 -18.68 -14.82 -2.50
C ILE A 300 -19.51 -15.92 -1.84
N VAL A 301 -19.22 -17.17 -2.18
CA VAL A 301 -19.85 -18.34 -1.54
C VAL A 301 -19.17 -18.55 -0.18
N PRO A 302 -19.91 -18.53 0.94
CA PRO A 302 -19.36 -18.84 2.25
C PRO A 302 -18.85 -20.27 2.32
N SER A 303 -17.72 -20.48 2.99
CA SER A 303 -17.05 -21.80 3.06
C SER A 303 -17.91 -22.91 3.67
N ASN A 304 -18.87 -22.55 4.51
CA ASN A 304 -19.70 -23.48 5.27
C ASN A 304 -21.17 -23.60 4.74
N ALA A 305 -21.46 -22.95 3.61
CA ALA A 305 -22.79 -22.98 3.02
C ALA A 305 -22.78 -23.83 1.73
N GLY A 306 -23.77 -24.68 1.54
CA GLY A 306 -23.94 -25.45 0.31
C GLY A 306 -24.32 -24.61 -0.92
N GLY A 307 -23.96 -23.31 -0.92
CA GLY A 307 -24.27 -22.32 -1.94
C GLY A 307 -24.24 -20.90 -1.36
N PHE A 308 -24.88 -19.95 -2.06
CA PHE A 308 -24.94 -18.54 -1.59
C PHE A 308 -25.81 -18.32 -0.34
N GLY A 309 -26.54 -19.32 0.12
CA GLY A 309 -27.53 -19.18 1.20
C GLY A 309 -28.74 -18.35 0.78
N ASP A 310 -29.48 -17.81 1.78
CA ASP A 310 -30.60 -16.91 1.51
C ASP A 310 -30.12 -15.46 1.29
N ILE A 311 -29.96 -15.11 0.02
CA ILE A 311 -29.52 -13.76 -0.40
C ILE A 311 -30.57 -12.70 -0.05
N LYS A 312 -31.87 -13.04 -0.09
CA LYS A 312 -32.92 -12.06 0.22
C LYS A 312 -32.88 -11.65 1.68
N SER A 313 -32.86 -12.61 2.60
CA SER A 313 -32.72 -12.33 4.03
C SER A 313 -31.42 -11.59 4.34
N ALA A 314 -30.28 -11.95 3.70
CA ALA A 314 -29.04 -11.24 3.86
C ALA A 314 -29.13 -9.77 3.39
N THR A 315 -29.83 -9.51 2.29
CA THR A 315 -30.08 -8.15 1.77
C THR A 315 -30.95 -7.35 2.72
N GLU A 316 -32.03 -7.93 3.25
CA GLU A 316 -32.92 -7.27 4.20
C GLU A 316 -32.20 -6.89 5.50
N VAL A 317 -31.43 -7.82 6.06
CA VAL A 317 -30.62 -7.56 7.27
C VAL A 317 -29.59 -6.46 7.02
N PHE A 318 -28.86 -6.52 5.90
CA PHE A 318 -27.90 -5.48 5.53
C PHE A 318 -28.59 -4.12 5.35
N TYR A 319 -29.72 -4.07 4.67
CA TYR A 319 -30.48 -2.85 4.47
C TYR A 319 -30.90 -2.22 5.80
N HIS A 320 -31.57 -3.00 6.67
CA HIS A 320 -32.10 -2.48 7.93
C HIS A 320 -31.00 -2.09 8.94
N ASN A 321 -29.94 -2.89 9.03
CA ASN A 321 -28.91 -2.69 10.04
C ASN A 321 -27.80 -1.72 9.63
N GLU A 322 -27.61 -1.53 8.32
CA GLU A 322 -26.47 -0.75 7.83
C GLU A 322 -26.92 0.45 6.98
N ILE A 323 -27.78 0.22 5.99
CA ILE A 323 -28.13 1.30 5.05
C ILE A 323 -29.12 2.29 5.65
N VAL A 324 -30.12 1.85 6.39
CA VAL A 324 -31.09 2.74 7.04
C VAL A 324 -30.41 3.68 8.06
N PRO A 325 -29.53 3.20 8.96
CA PRO A 325 -28.77 4.08 9.82
C PRO A 325 -27.87 5.07 9.06
N LEU A 326 -27.24 4.61 7.97
CA LEU A 326 -26.40 5.46 7.12
C LEU A 326 -27.22 6.58 6.45
N GLN A 327 -28.42 6.23 5.93
CA GLN A 327 -29.35 7.23 5.38
C GLN A 327 -29.77 8.26 6.44
N SER A 328 -30.11 7.80 7.66
CA SER A 328 -30.51 8.68 8.75
C SER A 328 -29.41 9.66 9.14
N ARG A 329 -28.14 9.26 9.09
CA ARG A 329 -26.99 10.14 9.36
C ARG A 329 -26.77 11.17 8.24
N LEU A 330 -27.01 10.82 6.99
CA LEU A 330 -26.82 11.71 5.85
C LEU A 330 -27.99 12.69 5.63
N LEU A 331 -29.16 12.46 6.27
CA LEU A 331 -30.34 13.30 6.14
C LEU A 331 -30.50 14.31 7.31
N GLN A 332 -29.59 14.30 8.27
CA GLN A 332 -29.54 15.29 9.37
C GLN A 332 -29.03 16.63 8.90
#